data_fdf992378ee3755763322dd3564ccb54
#
_entry.id   fdf992378ee3755763322dd3564ccb54
#
_cell.length_a   1.000
_cell.length_b   1.000
_cell.length_c   1.000
_cell.angle_alpha   90.00
_cell.angle_beta   90.00
_cell.angle_gamma   90.00
#
_symmetry.space_group_name_H-M   'P 1'
#
loop_
_entity.id
_entity.type
_entity.pdbx_description
1 polymer ?
#
loop_
_entity_poly.entity_id
_entity_poly.type
_entity_poly.pdbx_seq_one_letter_code
_entity_poly.pdbx_strand_id
1 'polypeptide(L)'
;MVGAVVIGTRGLTKQYGATVAVDHIDLEVCTGEIVGILGPNGSGKTTTILMLLGLTEPSAGKAEVAGFDPLRQPLEVKRRVGYLPDQVGFYDGLSARDNLAYTARLAGLPRREIDARFEAAMVRVGLPDVGRDRVATFSRGMRQRLGLAEIIMKRPSIAILDEPTATLDPHSTQEFLGLIRELKADGTTILLSSHHLDQVQTVCDRVALFNLGRIALSGSVTELARRVLGGGHVIDVEVRGAGFPDRLARLPGVVRVQALAPDLYRLDCEDDLRAEIARNLAPSCALLGIRFAAPSLNEVYARFFDEVRDAT
;
A
#
# COMPACT_ATOMS: atom_id res chain seq x y z
N MET A 1 11.04 9.49 -16.10
CA MET A 1 12.06 10.07 -15.17
C MET A 1 11.70 9.60 -13.77
N VAL A 2 12.64 8.97 -13.06
CA VAL A 2 12.44 8.60 -11.66
C VAL A 2 12.40 9.92 -10.87
N GLY A 3 11.34 10.13 -10.08
CA GLY A 3 11.20 11.33 -9.24
C GLY A 3 12.33 11.43 -8.20
N ALA A 4 12.50 12.61 -7.60
CA ALA A 4 13.45 12.78 -6.50
C ALA A 4 13.01 11.95 -5.28
N VAL A 5 13.96 11.34 -4.55
CA VAL A 5 13.69 10.63 -3.30
C VAL A 5 13.25 11.65 -2.24
N VAL A 6 12.06 11.42 -1.66
CA VAL A 6 11.48 12.28 -0.62
C VAL A 6 11.34 11.58 0.74
N ILE A 7 11.42 10.26 0.78
CA ILE A 7 11.64 9.48 2.00
C ILE A 7 12.80 8.53 1.70
N GLY A 8 13.84 8.58 2.52
CA GLY A 8 15.01 7.71 2.41
C GLY A 8 15.43 7.17 3.77
N THR A 9 15.78 5.88 3.82
CA THR A 9 16.42 5.27 5.01
C THR A 9 17.69 4.56 4.61
N ARG A 10 18.66 4.51 5.53
CA ARG A 10 19.93 3.78 5.33
C ARG A 10 20.27 3.03 6.61
N GLY A 11 20.22 1.69 6.54
CA GLY A 11 20.50 0.79 7.66
C GLY A 11 19.63 1.08 8.88
N LEU A 12 18.39 1.57 8.67
CA LEU A 12 17.50 2.00 9.74
C LEU A 12 17.17 0.83 10.65
N THR A 13 17.49 0.96 11.94
CA THR A 13 17.37 -0.13 12.91
C THR A 13 16.69 0.37 14.18
N LYS A 14 15.78 -0.45 14.73
CA LYS A 14 15.15 -0.22 16.03
C LYS A 14 15.15 -1.46 16.88
N GLN A 15 15.74 -1.32 18.06
CA GLN A 15 15.77 -2.37 19.08
C GLN A 15 15.03 -1.90 20.34
N TYR A 16 14.20 -2.75 20.91
CA TYR A 16 13.52 -2.58 22.19
C TYR A 16 14.00 -3.69 23.15
N GLY A 17 14.88 -3.36 24.08
CA GLY A 17 15.51 -4.37 24.95
C GLY A 17 16.23 -5.42 24.11
N ALA A 18 15.81 -6.69 24.21
CA ALA A 18 16.38 -7.79 23.44
C ALA A 18 15.73 -7.97 22.05
N THR A 19 14.63 -7.29 21.76
CA THR A 19 13.87 -7.49 20.51
C THR A 19 14.29 -6.48 19.47
N VAL A 20 14.74 -6.94 18.31
CA VAL A 20 14.97 -6.11 17.11
C VAL A 20 13.67 -6.02 16.33
N ALA A 21 13.01 -4.86 16.42
CA ALA A 21 11.74 -4.62 15.74
C ALA A 21 11.92 -4.18 14.27
N VAL A 22 13.03 -3.49 13.97
CA VAL A 22 13.43 -3.06 12.62
C VAL A 22 14.93 -3.30 12.50
N ASP A 23 15.35 -3.96 11.43
CA ASP A 23 16.71 -4.45 11.25
C ASP A 23 17.27 -4.04 9.87
N HIS A 24 18.12 -3.01 9.86
CA HIS A 24 18.88 -2.53 8.71
C HIS A 24 17.99 -2.23 7.47
N ILE A 25 16.92 -1.45 7.63
CA ILE A 25 16.01 -1.11 6.53
C ILE A 25 16.58 0.00 5.65
N ASP A 26 16.66 -0.31 4.34
CA ASP A 26 16.90 0.64 3.26
C ASP A 26 15.61 0.77 2.44
N LEU A 27 14.95 1.93 2.56
CA LEU A 27 13.69 2.23 1.88
C LEU A 27 13.83 3.58 1.16
N GLU A 28 13.39 3.63 -0.08
CA GLU A 28 13.32 4.86 -0.86
C GLU A 28 11.90 5.04 -1.41
N VAL A 29 11.35 6.24 -1.22
CA VAL A 29 10.07 6.68 -1.80
C VAL A 29 10.33 7.93 -2.61
N CYS A 30 9.92 7.90 -3.89
CA CYS A 30 10.10 8.99 -4.83
C CYS A 30 8.87 9.91 -4.88
N THR A 31 9.08 11.16 -5.32
CA THR A 31 7.99 12.13 -5.47
C THR A 31 6.89 11.60 -6.38
N GLY A 32 5.64 11.72 -5.93
CA GLY A 32 4.44 11.41 -6.73
C GLY A 32 4.10 9.93 -6.85
N GLU A 33 4.80 9.02 -6.13
CA GLU A 33 4.43 7.61 -6.08
C GLU A 33 3.63 7.23 -4.83
N ILE A 34 2.91 6.13 -4.91
CA ILE A 34 2.33 5.41 -3.77
C ILE A 34 3.18 4.19 -3.51
N VAL A 35 3.84 4.13 -2.35
CA VAL A 35 4.59 2.96 -1.90
C VAL A 35 3.85 2.27 -0.75
N GLY A 36 3.59 0.97 -0.92
CA GLY A 36 3.02 0.12 0.11
C GLY A 36 4.11 -0.58 0.93
N ILE A 37 4.07 -0.47 2.26
CA ILE A 37 4.85 -1.32 3.17
C ILE A 37 3.94 -2.41 3.70
N LEU A 38 4.22 -3.65 3.30
CA LEU A 38 3.34 -4.80 3.47
C LEU A 38 3.98 -5.85 4.36
N GLY A 39 3.18 -6.56 5.12
CA GLY A 39 3.66 -7.66 5.95
C GLY A 39 2.74 -7.94 7.13
N PRO A 40 2.96 -9.05 7.84
CA PRO A 40 2.16 -9.42 9.00
C PRO A 40 2.31 -8.43 10.15
N ASN A 41 1.44 -8.54 11.15
CA ASN A 41 1.56 -7.77 12.37
C ASN A 41 2.88 -8.11 13.07
N GLY A 42 3.55 -7.09 13.61
CA GLY A 42 4.86 -7.25 14.25
C GLY A 42 6.05 -7.30 13.26
N SER A 43 5.85 -7.16 11.96
CA SER A 43 6.96 -7.16 10.98
C SER A 43 7.80 -5.88 10.94
N GLY A 44 7.48 -4.85 11.74
CA GLY A 44 8.23 -3.60 11.84
C GLY A 44 7.66 -2.40 11.09
N LYS A 45 6.51 -2.52 10.40
CA LYS A 45 5.88 -1.45 9.60
C LYS A 45 5.62 -0.17 10.40
N THR A 46 4.79 -0.26 11.44
CA THR A 46 4.45 0.89 12.31
C THR A 46 5.69 1.47 12.98
N THR A 47 6.62 0.64 13.44
CA THR A 47 7.88 1.11 14.03
C THR A 47 8.71 1.93 13.03
N THR A 48 8.77 1.48 11.77
CA THR A 48 9.44 2.23 10.70
C THR A 48 8.75 3.58 10.46
N ILE A 49 7.42 3.61 10.37
CA ILE A 49 6.64 4.83 10.24
C ILE A 49 6.91 5.80 11.39
N LEU A 50 6.92 5.32 12.63
CA LEU A 50 7.18 6.17 13.80
C LEU A 50 8.58 6.79 13.78
N MET A 51 9.59 6.08 13.28
CA MET A 51 10.94 6.61 13.09
C MET A 51 10.98 7.67 11.98
N LEU A 52 10.27 7.47 10.86
CA LEU A 52 10.14 8.45 9.77
C LEU A 52 9.45 9.75 10.21
N LEU A 53 8.58 9.67 11.21
CA LEU A 53 7.89 10.83 11.78
C LEU A 53 8.64 11.50 12.94
N GLY A 54 9.79 10.94 13.35
CA GLY A 54 10.52 11.40 14.53
C GLY A 54 9.75 11.22 15.84
N LEU A 55 8.83 10.24 15.89
CA LEU A 55 8.07 9.87 17.08
C LEU A 55 8.76 8.77 17.90
N THR A 56 9.71 8.09 17.30
CA THR A 56 10.60 7.15 17.97
C THR A 56 12.01 7.29 17.43
N GLU A 57 13.00 7.23 18.30
CA GLU A 57 14.42 7.34 17.94
C GLU A 57 14.92 6.00 17.38
N PRO A 58 15.61 5.95 16.23
CA PRO A 58 16.29 4.76 15.77
C PRO A 58 17.44 4.35 16.70
N SER A 59 17.71 3.07 16.82
CA SER A 59 18.87 2.53 17.54
C SER A 59 20.15 2.64 16.71
N ALA A 60 20.03 2.58 15.38
CA ALA A 60 21.11 2.77 14.40
C ALA A 60 20.53 3.18 13.04
N GLY A 61 21.41 3.59 12.14
CA GLY A 61 21.04 4.02 10.80
C GLY A 61 20.55 5.47 10.74
N LYS A 62 19.96 5.84 9.59
CA LYS A 62 19.49 7.21 9.32
C LYS A 62 18.18 7.18 8.55
N ALA A 63 17.36 8.21 8.76
CA ALA A 63 16.19 8.50 7.96
C ALA A 63 16.22 9.96 7.50
N GLU A 64 15.70 10.21 6.31
CA GLU A 64 15.48 11.54 5.75
C GLU A 64 14.05 11.60 5.18
N VAL A 65 13.30 12.64 5.50
CA VAL A 65 11.94 12.85 5.03
C VAL A 65 11.79 14.30 4.56
N ALA A 66 11.43 14.48 3.30
CA ALA A 66 11.34 15.79 2.63
C ALA A 66 12.63 16.64 2.77
N GLY A 67 13.81 15.99 2.76
CA GLY A 67 15.11 16.64 2.92
C GLY A 67 15.51 16.96 4.36
N PHE A 68 14.78 16.46 5.36
CA PHE A 68 15.01 16.72 6.78
C PHE A 68 15.23 15.43 7.57
N ASP A 69 16.12 15.50 8.57
CA ASP A 69 16.30 14.45 9.56
C ASP A 69 15.12 14.48 10.56
N PRO A 70 14.28 13.41 10.63
CA PRO A 70 13.09 13.41 11.48
C PRO A 70 13.40 13.57 12.98
N LEU A 71 14.60 13.14 13.41
CA LEU A 71 15.00 13.23 14.81
C LEU A 71 15.49 14.64 15.16
N ARG A 72 16.28 15.25 14.27
CA ARG A 72 16.90 16.58 14.51
C ARG A 72 15.97 17.73 14.13
N GLN A 73 15.10 17.53 13.15
CA GLN A 73 14.23 18.54 12.58
C GLN A 73 12.76 18.09 12.50
N PRO A 74 12.18 17.54 13.61
CA PRO A 74 10.86 16.94 13.60
C PRO A 74 9.73 17.89 13.20
N LEU A 75 9.87 19.19 13.50
CA LEU A 75 8.86 20.17 13.11
C LEU A 75 8.83 20.43 11.62
N GLU A 76 10.00 20.40 10.95
CA GLU A 76 10.09 20.56 9.50
C GLU A 76 9.49 19.36 8.77
N VAL A 77 9.70 18.14 9.28
CA VAL A 77 9.04 16.93 8.79
C VAL A 77 7.53 17.02 9.02
N LYS A 78 7.09 17.33 10.24
CA LYS A 78 5.66 17.43 10.58
C LYS A 78 4.90 18.48 9.78
N ARG A 79 5.55 19.55 9.35
CA ARG A 79 4.92 20.56 8.46
C ARG A 79 4.60 20.00 7.08
N ARG A 80 5.42 19.08 6.56
CA ARG A 80 5.37 18.54 5.19
C ARG A 80 4.66 17.19 5.09
N VAL A 81 4.52 16.49 6.21
CA VAL A 81 3.92 15.16 6.28
C VAL A 81 2.54 15.22 6.91
N GLY A 82 1.53 14.65 6.26
CA GLY A 82 0.25 14.27 6.84
C GLY A 82 0.35 12.84 7.37
N TYR A 83 -0.13 12.58 8.57
CA TYR A 83 -0.08 11.23 9.16
C TYR A 83 -1.47 10.77 9.56
N LEU A 84 -1.85 9.59 9.11
CA LEU A 84 -3.06 8.89 9.52
C LEU A 84 -2.63 7.62 10.26
N PRO A 85 -2.75 7.56 11.59
CA PRO A 85 -2.47 6.36 12.37
C PRO A 85 -3.58 5.31 12.21
N ASP A 86 -3.27 4.05 12.52
CA ASP A 86 -4.26 2.95 12.58
C ASP A 86 -5.46 3.31 13.48
N GLN A 87 -5.18 3.88 14.65
CA GLN A 87 -6.21 4.41 15.54
C GLN A 87 -6.17 5.93 15.57
N VAL A 88 -7.15 6.55 14.91
CA VAL A 88 -7.23 8.00 14.86
C VAL A 88 -7.76 8.55 16.19
N GLY A 89 -6.94 9.33 16.89
CA GLY A 89 -7.25 9.96 18.18
C GLY A 89 -7.83 11.35 17.99
N PHE A 90 -9.15 11.48 18.06
CA PHE A 90 -9.86 12.76 18.15
C PHE A 90 -10.35 13.03 19.57
N TYR A 91 -10.63 14.27 19.86
CA TYR A 91 -11.34 14.67 21.07
C TYR A 91 -12.81 14.33 20.93
N ASP A 92 -13.27 13.26 21.55
CA ASP A 92 -14.61 12.70 21.43
C ASP A 92 -15.72 13.67 21.79
N GLY A 93 -15.48 14.55 22.77
CA GLY A 93 -16.42 15.57 23.21
C GLY A 93 -16.58 16.77 22.28
N LEU A 94 -15.66 16.94 21.33
CA LEU A 94 -15.68 18.02 20.35
C LEU A 94 -16.37 17.59 19.05
N SER A 95 -16.86 18.57 18.29
CA SER A 95 -17.37 18.34 16.95
C SER A 95 -16.24 17.99 15.97
N ALA A 96 -16.57 17.38 14.81
CA ALA A 96 -15.61 17.15 13.74
C ALA A 96 -14.93 18.46 13.32
N ARG A 97 -15.72 19.55 13.19
CA ARG A 97 -15.20 20.88 12.86
C ARG A 97 -14.21 21.41 13.90
N ASP A 98 -14.52 21.29 15.18
CA ASP A 98 -13.64 21.79 16.23
C ASP A 98 -12.33 21.00 16.30
N ASN A 99 -12.39 19.66 16.14
CA ASN A 99 -11.21 18.82 16.03
C ASN A 99 -10.31 19.25 14.87
N LEU A 100 -10.85 19.33 13.65
CA LEU A 100 -10.06 19.68 12.47
C LEU A 100 -9.60 21.15 12.48
N ALA A 101 -10.40 22.07 13.03
CA ALA A 101 -9.96 23.44 13.21
C ALA A 101 -8.83 23.57 14.23
N TYR A 102 -8.82 22.74 15.28
CA TYR A 102 -7.74 22.69 16.26
C TYR A 102 -6.43 22.22 15.62
N THR A 103 -6.44 21.09 14.93
CA THR A 103 -5.24 20.54 14.28
C THR A 103 -4.74 21.42 13.14
N ALA A 104 -5.67 22.03 12.36
CA ALA A 104 -5.31 22.98 11.31
C ALA A 104 -4.56 24.21 11.87
N ARG A 105 -4.98 24.74 13.02
CA ARG A 105 -4.25 25.84 13.69
C ARG A 105 -2.87 25.42 14.16
N LEU A 106 -2.74 24.21 14.73
CA LEU A 106 -1.44 23.65 15.12
C LEU A 106 -0.51 23.45 13.92
N ALA A 107 -1.08 23.09 12.76
CA ALA A 107 -0.35 23.00 11.50
C ALA A 107 -0.01 24.36 10.88
N GLY A 108 -0.45 25.47 11.48
CA GLY A 108 -0.16 26.84 11.02
C GLY A 108 -1.08 27.34 9.89
N LEU A 109 -2.23 26.71 9.65
CA LEU A 109 -3.19 27.19 8.66
C LEU A 109 -3.76 28.56 9.06
N PRO A 110 -3.85 29.53 8.13
CA PRO A 110 -4.49 30.81 8.38
C PRO A 110 -5.96 30.64 8.77
N ARG A 111 -6.41 31.31 9.82
CA ARG A 111 -7.82 31.20 10.31
C ARG A 111 -8.85 31.40 9.20
N ARG A 112 -8.62 32.34 8.28
CA ARG A 112 -9.51 32.67 7.16
C ARG A 112 -9.71 31.50 6.17
N GLU A 113 -8.77 30.54 6.13
CA GLU A 113 -8.80 29.41 5.20
C GLU A 113 -9.41 28.13 5.83
N ILE A 114 -9.45 28.06 7.17
CA ILE A 114 -9.83 26.82 7.87
C ILE A 114 -11.25 26.40 7.49
N ASP A 115 -12.21 27.31 7.50
CA ASP A 115 -13.60 26.97 7.24
C ASP A 115 -13.82 26.49 5.81
N ALA A 116 -13.27 27.19 4.83
CA ALA A 116 -13.39 26.79 3.43
C ALA A 116 -12.69 25.46 3.15
N ARG A 117 -11.50 25.22 3.74
CA ARG A 117 -10.79 23.95 3.61
C ARG A 117 -11.51 22.82 4.33
N PHE A 118 -12.12 23.09 5.47
CA PHE A 118 -12.92 22.11 6.22
C PHE A 118 -14.12 21.65 5.39
N GLU A 119 -14.94 22.56 4.88
CA GLU A 119 -16.11 22.22 4.07
C GLU A 119 -15.71 21.39 2.82
N ALA A 120 -14.68 21.84 2.09
CA ALA A 120 -14.18 21.13 0.94
C ALA A 120 -13.65 19.72 1.28
N ALA A 121 -12.94 19.57 2.40
CA ALA A 121 -12.43 18.29 2.85
C ALA A 121 -13.55 17.34 3.28
N MET A 122 -14.54 17.83 4.02
CA MET A 122 -15.68 17.02 4.46
C MET A 122 -16.53 16.50 3.29
N VAL A 123 -16.76 17.34 2.28
CA VAL A 123 -17.42 16.90 1.03
C VAL A 123 -16.61 15.82 0.36
N ARG A 124 -15.29 16.02 0.23
CA ARG A 124 -14.40 15.08 -0.47
C ARG A 124 -14.36 13.71 0.19
N VAL A 125 -14.37 13.64 1.52
CA VAL A 125 -14.37 12.36 2.25
C VAL A 125 -15.76 11.77 2.45
N GLY A 126 -16.81 12.36 1.90
CA GLY A 126 -18.19 11.88 1.99
C GLY A 126 -18.84 12.08 3.36
N LEU A 127 -18.47 13.15 4.07
CA LEU A 127 -19.00 13.53 5.39
C LEU A 127 -19.57 14.96 5.43
N PRO A 128 -20.32 15.45 4.40
CA PRO A 128 -20.68 16.87 4.32
C PRO A 128 -21.58 17.36 5.45
N ASP A 129 -22.48 16.49 5.96
CA ASP A 129 -23.58 16.90 6.85
C ASP A 129 -23.28 16.73 8.34
N VAL A 130 -22.17 16.05 8.70
CA VAL A 130 -21.85 15.67 10.09
C VAL A 130 -20.77 16.55 10.74
N GLY A 131 -20.43 17.68 10.12
CA GLY A 131 -19.35 18.55 10.59
C GLY A 131 -19.56 19.11 12.00
N ARG A 132 -20.80 19.26 12.44
CA ARG A 132 -21.17 19.77 13.77
C ARG A 132 -21.41 18.66 14.81
N ASP A 133 -21.43 17.41 14.39
CA ASP A 133 -21.66 16.28 15.27
C ASP A 133 -20.41 15.97 16.10
N ARG A 134 -20.63 15.51 17.33
CA ARG A 134 -19.52 15.09 18.20
C ARG A 134 -18.87 13.83 17.65
N VAL A 135 -17.55 13.80 17.65
CA VAL A 135 -16.80 12.64 17.14
C VAL A 135 -17.07 11.36 17.93
N ALA A 136 -17.55 11.48 19.19
CA ALA A 136 -18.03 10.34 19.97
C ALA A 136 -19.12 9.52 19.25
N THR A 137 -19.91 10.14 18.36
CA THR A 137 -21.00 9.47 17.63
C THR A 137 -20.54 8.84 16.31
N PHE A 138 -19.28 9.07 15.91
CA PHE A 138 -18.76 8.59 14.63
C PHE A 138 -18.44 7.10 14.67
N SER A 139 -18.82 6.39 13.61
CA SER A 139 -18.33 5.03 13.35
C SER A 139 -16.82 5.04 13.12
N ARG A 140 -16.19 3.88 13.17
CA ARG A 140 -14.75 3.74 12.87
C ARG A 140 -14.42 4.25 11.46
N GLY A 141 -15.26 3.92 10.47
CA GLY A 141 -15.09 4.40 9.10
C GLY A 141 -15.21 5.92 8.98
N MET A 142 -16.17 6.54 9.70
CA MET A 142 -16.29 8.00 9.75
C MET A 142 -15.06 8.65 10.40
N ARG A 143 -14.51 8.06 11.47
CA ARG A 143 -13.27 8.55 12.09
C ARG A 143 -12.08 8.47 11.14
N GLN A 144 -11.97 7.38 10.40
CA GLN A 144 -10.90 7.19 9.42
C GLN A 144 -11.01 8.21 8.27
N ARG A 145 -12.22 8.45 7.75
CA ARG A 145 -12.49 9.49 6.75
C ARG A 145 -12.21 10.89 7.29
N LEU A 146 -12.55 11.16 8.54
CA LEU A 146 -12.25 12.44 9.20
C LEU A 146 -10.73 12.65 9.34
N GLY A 147 -9.95 11.60 9.65
CA GLY A 147 -8.48 11.65 9.66
C GLY A 147 -7.91 11.95 8.28
N LEU A 148 -8.49 11.39 7.22
CA LEU A 148 -8.11 11.72 5.86
C LEU A 148 -8.49 13.18 5.50
N ALA A 149 -9.65 13.69 6.00
CA ALA A 149 -10.02 15.10 5.83
C ALA A 149 -9.00 16.05 6.46
N GLU A 150 -8.41 15.68 7.60
CA GLU A 150 -7.32 16.44 8.23
C GLU A 150 -6.11 16.55 7.30
N ILE A 151 -5.71 15.44 6.67
CA ILE A 151 -4.61 15.42 5.69
C ILE A 151 -4.96 16.31 4.48
N ILE A 152 -6.17 16.20 3.93
CA ILE A 152 -6.66 17.02 2.81
C ILE A 152 -6.61 18.51 3.14
N MET A 153 -7.05 18.90 4.35
CA MET A 153 -6.99 20.30 4.79
C MET A 153 -5.56 20.84 4.86
N LYS A 154 -4.63 20.02 5.31
CA LYS A 154 -3.23 20.37 5.47
C LYS A 154 -2.49 20.51 4.13
N ARG A 155 -2.88 19.75 3.09
CA ARG A 155 -2.22 19.68 1.78
C ARG A 155 -0.71 19.38 1.89
N PRO A 156 -0.32 18.29 2.53
CA PRO A 156 1.09 17.95 2.71
C PRO A 156 1.71 17.49 1.39
N SER A 157 3.03 17.58 1.25
CA SER A 157 3.76 16.97 0.14
C SER A 157 3.87 15.45 0.25
N ILE A 158 3.77 14.92 1.47
CA ILE A 158 3.86 13.49 1.78
C ILE A 158 2.69 13.13 2.72
N ALA A 159 1.99 12.03 2.44
CA ALA A 159 1.04 11.40 3.35
C ALA A 159 1.56 10.03 3.77
N ILE A 160 1.58 9.78 5.08
CA ILE A 160 1.92 8.48 5.66
C ILE A 160 0.64 7.93 6.30
N LEU A 161 0.20 6.75 5.86
CA LEU A 161 -1.07 6.14 6.26
C LEU A 161 -0.77 4.76 6.88
N ASP A 162 -1.03 4.60 8.18
CA ASP A 162 -0.76 3.35 8.89
C ASP A 162 -2.05 2.54 9.00
N GLU A 163 -2.10 1.38 8.30
CA GLU A 163 -3.25 0.47 8.24
C GLU A 163 -4.60 1.17 7.94
N PRO A 164 -4.70 2.06 6.93
CA PRO A 164 -5.82 3.00 6.79
C PRO A 164 -7.18 2.33 6.49
N THR A 165 -7.17 1.07 6.06
CA THR A 165 -8.37 0.31 5.67
C THR A 165 -8.68 -0.89 6.57
N ALA A 166 -7.88 -1.13 7.62
CA ALA A 166 -7.97 -2.35 8.43
C ALA A 166 -9.35 -2.56 9.12
N THR A 167 -10.09 -1.48 9.36
CA THR A 167 -11.38 -1.52 10.07
C THR A 167 -12.58 -1.18 9.20
N LEU A 168 -12.38 -1.06 7.89
CA LEU A 168 -13.42 -0.71 6.93
C LEU A 168 -14.05 -1.97 6.32
N ASP A 169 -15.35 -1.88 6.02
CA ASP A 169 -16.01 -2.88 5.18
C ASP A 169 -15.49 -2.81 3.72
N PRO A 170 -15.75 -3.84 2.89
CA PRO A 170 -15.20 -3.88 1.53
C PRO A 170 -15.60 -2.69 0.64
N HIS A 171 -16.82 -2.18 0.77
CA HIS A 171 -17.30 -1.02 0.00
C HIS A 171 -16.59 0.25 0.44
N SER A 172 -16.61 0.55 1.74
CA SER A 172 -15.89 1.69 2.32
C SER A 172 -14.39 1.65 2.03
N THR A 173 -13.79 0.45 1.99
CA THR A 173 -12.40 0.26 1.60
C THR A 173 -12.14 0.74 0.18
N GLN A 174 -12.96 0.33 -0.80
CA GLN A 174 -12.79 0.74 -2.20
C GLN A 174 -12.92 2.26 -2.37
N GLU A 175 -13.89 2.88 -1.70
CA GLU A 175 -14.03 4.33 -1.71
C GLU A 175 -12.82 5.03 -1.09
N PHE A 176 -12.32 4.53 0.04
CA PHE A 176 -11.14 5.08 0.71
C PHE A 176 -9.88 4.96 -0.16
N LEU A 177 -9.67 3.83 -0.84
CA LEU A 177 -8.59 3.65 -1.79
C LEU A 177 -8.73 4.58 -3.01
N GLY A 178 -9.96 4.89 -3.41
CA GLY A 178 -10.26 5.94 -4.41
C GLY A 178 -9.74 7.31 -3.98
N LEU A 179 -10.02 7.71 -2.74
CA LEU A 179 -9.51 8.97 -2.17
C LEU A 179 -7.98 9.03 -2.09
N ILE A 180 -7.33 7.90 -1.80
CA ILE A 180 -5.85 7.81 -1.84
C ILE A 180 -5.31 8.07 -3.25
N ARG A 181 -5.93 7.49 -4.30
CA ARG A 181 -5.55 7.77 -5.70
C ARG A 181 -5.72 9.24 -6.08
N GLU A 182 -6.80 9.86 -5.62
CA GLU A 182 -7.04 11.29 -5.84
C GLU A 182 -5.96 12.16 -5.17
N LEU A 183 -5.56 11.84 -3.93
CA LEU A 183 -4.46 12.55 -3.25
C LEU A 183 -3.14 12.45 -4.04
N LYS A 184 -2.84 11.28 -4.61
CA LYS A 184 -1.70 11.12 -5.51
C LYS A 184 -1.84 12.01 -6.75
N ALA A 185 -3.03 12.03 -7.37
CA ALA A 185 -3.30 12.84 -8.56
C ALA A 185 -3.14 14.35 -8.27
N ASP A 186 -3.42 14.79 -7.03
CA ASP A 186 -3.15 16.14 -6.53
C ASP A 186 -1.66 16.42 -6.27
N GLY A 187 -0.78 15.44 -6.49
CA GLY A 187 0.67 15.58 -6.34
C GLY A 187 1.22 15.16 -4.96
N THR A 188 0.40 14.57 -4.08
CA THR A 188 0.88 14.06 -2.79
C THR A 188 1.60 12.72 -2.98
N THR A 189 2.81 12.59 -2.43
CA THR A 189 3.52 11.31 -2.33
C THR A 189 2.96 10.51 -1.16
N ILE A 190 2.75 9.21 -1.33
CA ILE A 190 2.07 8.42 -0.30
C ILE A 190 2.89 7.20 0.10
N LEU A 191 3.09 7.04 1.41
CA LEU A 191 3.56 5.81 2.02
C LEU A 191 2.42 5.20 2.82
N LEU A 192 1.98 3.99 2.49
CA LEU A 192 0.92 3.34 3.25
C LEU A 192 1.37 1.97 3.77
N SER A 193 1.00 1.64 5.00
CA SER A 193 1.15 0.29 5.53
C SER A 193 -0.12 -0.51 5.38
N SER A 194 0.00 -1.80 5.13
CA SER A 194 -1.13 -2.74 5.18
C SER A 194 -0.67 -4.18 5.37
N HIS A 195 -1.58 -5.02 5.86
CA HIS A 195 -1.45 -6.46 5.82
C HIS A 195 -2.39 -7.10 4.78
N HIS A 196 -3.19 -6.29 4.07
CA HIS A 196 -4.12 -6.71 3.02
C HIS A 196 -3.50 -6.51 1.63
N LEU A 197 -2.86 -7.54 1.10
CA LEU A 197 -2.10 -7.49 -0.16
C LEU A 197 -2.96 -7.11 -1.37
N ASP A 198 -4.18 -7.65 -1.49
CA ASP A 198 -5.09 -7.37 -2.60
C ASP A 198 -5.51 -5.91 -2.67
N GLN A 199 -5.78 -5.30 -1.50
CA GLN A 199 -6.18 -3.89 -1.43
C GLN A 199 -5.05 -2.97 -1.90
N VAL A 200 -3.84 -3.25 -1.42
CA VAL A 200 -2.65 -2.43 -1.69
C VAL A 200 -2.23 -2.55 -3.15
N GLN A 201 -2.30 -3.74 -3.73
CA GLN A 201 -1.99 -3.97 -5.13
C GLN A 201 -2.80 -3.05 -6.08
N THR A 202 -4.01 -2.65 -5.68
CA THR A 202 -4.86 -1.81 -6.54
C THR A 202 -4.44 -0.35 -6.58
N VAL A 203 -3.67 0.14 -5.61
CA VAL A 203 -3.33 1.57 -5.49
C VAL A 203 -1.83 1.86 -5.53
N CYS A 204 -0.97 0.92 -5.13
CA CYS A 204 0.47 1.14 -5.04
C CYS A 204 1.18 0.99 -6.39
N ASP A 205 2.12 1.89 -6.65
CA ASP A 205 3.05 1.77 -7.77
C ASP A 205 4.15 0.76 -7.46
N ARG A 206 4.62 0.78 -6.20
CA ARG A 206 5.65 -0.12 -5.68
C ARG A 206 5.29 -0.58 -4.28
N VAL A 207 5.84 -1.72 -3.91
CA VAL A 207 5.66 -2.29 -2.57
C VAL A 207 6.99 -2.72 -1.97
N ALA A 208 7.08 -2.69 -0.64
CA ALA A 208 8.15 -3.27 0.15
C ALA A 208 7.54 -4.30 1.10
N LEU A 209 7.91 -5.57 0.93
CA LEU A 209 7.43 -6.67 1.76
C LEU A 209 8.30 -6.78 3.01
N PHE A 210 7.68 -6.56 4.17
CA PHE A 210 8.33 -6.63 5.47
C PHE A 210 8.18 -8.02 6.09
N ASN A 211 9.28 -8.56 6.57
CA ASN A 211 9.31 -9.79 7.34
C ASN A 211 10.36 -9.70 8.44
N LEU A 212 9.98 -10.02 9.69
CA LEU A 212 10.90 -10.07 10.85
C LEU A 212 11.81 -8.83 10.97
N GLY A 213 11.25 -7.65 10.77
CA GLY A 213 11.97 -6.38 10.86
C GLY A 213 12.79 -5.98 9.63
N ARG A 214 12.79 -6.75 8.56
CA ARG A 214 13.56 -6.51 7.33
C ARG A 214 12.68 -6.34 6.11
N ILE A 215 13.18 -5.66 5.09
CA ILE A 215 12.57 -5.67 3.76
C ILE A 215 13.06 -6.92 3.03
N ALA A 216 12.15 -7.87 2.84
CA ALA A 216 12.43 -9.12 2.15
C ALA A 216 12.46 -8.94 0.62
N LEU A 217 11.50 -8.16 0.09
CA LEU A 217 11.38 -7.84 -1.33
C LEU A 217 10.90 -6.40 -1.51
N SER A 218 11.36 -5.71 -2.54
CA SER A 218 10.86 -4.37 -2.91
C SER A 218 10.86 -4.22 -4.43
N GLY A 219 9.83 -3.56 -4.96
CA GLY A 219 9.65 -3.29 -6.40
C GLY A 219 8.19 -3.11 -6.77
N SER A 220 7.90 -2.93 -8.06
CA SER A 220 6.54 -3.02 -8.59
C SER A 220 6.03 -4.46 -8.50
N VAL A 221 4.70 -4.64 -8.48
CA VAL A 221 4.09 -5.99 -8.45
C VAL A 221 4.60 -6.86 -9.59
N THR A 222 4.76 -6.28 -10.79
CA THR A 222 5.26 -6.99 -11.97
C THR A 222 6.73 -7.42 -11.82
N GLU A 223 7.57 -6.55 -11.25
CA GLU A 223 8.98 -6.90 -10.97
C GLU A 223 9.10 -8.01 -9.94
N LEU A 224 8.31 -7.93 -8.87
CA LEU A 224 8.29 -8.94 -7.82
C LEU A 224 7.78 -10.28 -8.34
N ALA A 225 6.72 -10.28 -9.15
CA ALA A 225 6.21 -11.49 -9.78
C ALA A 225 7.27 -12.14 -10.66
N ARG A 226 7.96 -11.36 -11.49
CA ARG A 226 9.06 -11.89 -12.33
C ARG A 226 10.18 -12.53 -11.51
N ARG A 227 10.55 -11.89 -10.39
CA ARG A 227 11.64 -12.40 -9.53
C ARG A 227 11.27 -13.67 -8.77
N VAL A 228 10.02 -13.79 -8.31
CA VAL A 228 9.58 -14.86 -7.40
C VAL A 228 8.89 -16.00 -8.15
N LEU A 229 8.07 -15.68 -9.15
CA LEU A 229 7.32 -16.70 -9.90
C LEU A 229 8.07 -17.25 -11.11
N GLY A 230 9.19 -16.60 -11.48
CA GLY A 230 10.04 -17.04 -12.60
C GLY A 230 9.44 -16.75 -13.99
N GLY A 231 8.26 -16.11 -14.05
CA GLY A 231 7.57 -15.75 -15.29
C GLY A 231 7.42 -14.24 -15.46
N GLY A 232 7.56 -13.76 -16.70
CA GLY A 232 7.30 -12.35 -17.04
C GLY A 232 5.83 -12.05 -17.29
N HIS A 233 5.04 -13.06 -17.59
CA HIS A 233 3.65 -12.94 -18.01
C HIS A 233 2.77 -13.97 -17.31
N VAL A 234 1.63 -13.52 -16.80
CA VAL A 234 0.57 -14.38 -16.24
C VAL A 234 -0.58 -14.40 -17.23
N ILE A 235 -0.98 -15.58 -17.67
CA ILE A 235 -2.03 -15.78 -18.68
C ILE A 235 -3.12 -16.67 -18.10
N ASP A 236 -4.36 -16.16 -18.02
CA ASP A 236 -5.52 -16.96 -17.71
C ASP A 236 -6.10 -17.55 -19.00
N VAL A 237 -6.31 -18.85 -19.02
CA VAL A 237 -6.87 -19.60 -20.14
C VAL A 237 -8.14 -20.29 -19.68
N GLU A 238 -9.25 -19.96 -20.32
CA GLU A 238 -10.54 -20.63 -20.12
C GLU A 238 -10.78 -21.61 -21.26
N VAL A 239 -10.85 -22.89 -20.92
CA VAL A 239 -10.91 -23.98 -21.90
C VAL A 239 -11.78 -25.12 -21.41
N ARG A 240 -12.72 -25.57 -22.25
CA ARG A 240 -13.60 -26.69 -21.92
C ARG A 240 -13.12 -27.98 -22.56
N GLY A 241 -12.97 -29.04 -21.75
CA GLY A 241 -12.55 -30.38 -22.18
C GLY A 241 -11.63 -31.06 -21.17
N ALA A 242 -11.05 -32.23 -21.51
CA ALA A 242 -10.21 -33.05 -20.63
C ALA A 242 -8.73 -33.01 -21.04
N GLY A 243 -7.82 -33.14 -20.07
CA GLY A 243 -6.37 -33.37 -20.32
C GLY A 243 -5.56 -32.13 -20.70
N PHE A 244 -6.07 -30.91 -20.44
CA PHE A 244 -5.38 -29.66 -20.80
C PHE A 244 -4.23 -29.25 -19.91
N PRO A 245 -4.23 -29.48 -18.57
CA PRO A 245 -3.11 -29.09 -17.72
C PRO A 245 -1.78 -29.61 -18.22
N ASP A 246 -1.74 -30.91 -18.58
CA ASP A 246 -0.52 -31.54 -19.07
C ASP A 246 -0.05 -31.01 -20.43
N ARG A 247 -1.00 -30.63 -21.29
CA ARG A 247 -0.67 -30.05 -22.61
C ARG A 247 -0.15 -28.63 -22.49
N LEU A 248 -0.76 -27.81 -21.62
CA LEU A 248 -0.34 -26.46 -21.32
C LEU A 248 1.04 -26.44 -20.66
N ALA A 249 1.30 -27.38 -19.74
CA ALA A 249 2.61 -27.50 -19.08
C ALA A 249 3.75 -27.92 -20.01
N ARG A 250 3.45 -28.51 -21.18
CA ARG A 250 4.44 -28.90 -22.19
C ARG A 250 4.75 -27.82 -23.21
N LEU A 251 4.05 -26.71 -23.19
CA LEU A 251 4.34 -25.60 -24.11
C LEU A 251 5.66 -24.94 -23.74
N PRO A 252 6.57 -24.72 -24.71
CA PRO A 252 7.82 -24.00 -24.44
C PRO A 252 7.55 -22.61 -23.89
N GLY A 253 8.26 -22.23 -22.82
CA GLY A 253 8.10 -20.94 -22.15
C GLY A 253 6.98 -20.91 -21.10
N VAL A 254 6.23 -22.00 -20.89
CA VAL A 254 5.33 -22.15 -19.73
C VAL A 254 6.14 -22.66 -18.54
N VAL A 255 6.22 -21.84 -17.49
CA VAL A 255 6.94 -22.17 -16.25
C VAL A 255 6.06 -22.99 -15.31
N ARG A 256 4.76 -22.63 -15.22
CA ARG A 256 3.83 -23.27 -14.30
C ARG A 256 2.40 -23.22 -14.85
N VAL A 257 1.60 -24.23 -14.51
CA VAL A 257 0.16 -24.29 -14.75
C VAL A 257 -0.57 -24.53 -13.43
N GLN A 258 -1.55 -23.70 -13.13
CA GLN A 258 -2.40 -23.81 -11.94
C GLN A 258 -3.87 -23.83 -12.36
N ALA A 259 -4.64 -24.80 -11.88
CA ALA A 259 -6.10 -24.81 -12.04
C ALA A 259 -6.71 -23.85 -11.01
N LEU A 260 -7.48 -22.85 -11.48
CA LEU A 260 -8.24 -21.94 -10.63
C LEU A 260 -9.70 -22.41 -10.47
N ALA A 261 -10.25 -23.03 -11.49
CA ALA A 261 -11.58 -23.61 -11.56
C ALA A 261 -11.58 -24.78 -12.58
N PRO A 262 -12.64 -25.57 -12.70
CA PRO A 262 -12.69 -26.73 -13.61
C PRO A 262 -12.27 -26.44 -15.06
N ASP A 263 -12.63 -25.27 -15.58
CA ASP A 263 -12.35 -24.87 -16.97
C ASP A 263 -11.41 -23.65 -17.06
N LEU A 264 -10.84 -23.18 -15.94
CA LEU A 264 -9.99 -21.99 -15.86
C LEU A 264 -8.59 -22.33 -15.32
N TYR A 265 -7.58 -22.07 -16.12
CA TYR A 265 -6.18 -22.33 -15.80
C TYR A 265 -5.37 -21.02 -15.84
N ARG A 266 -4.49 -20.85 -14.88
CA ARG A 266 -3.50 -19.77 -14.84
C ARG A 266 -2.13 -20.31 -15.20
N LEU A 267 -1.45 -19.63 -16.12
CA LEU A 267 -0.13 -19.98 -16.60
C LEU A 267 0.84 -18.88 -16.25
N ASP A 268 1.96 -19.24 -15.61
CA ASP A 268 3.13 -18.38 -15.50
C ASP A 268 4.03 -18.66 -16.71
N CYS A 269 4.31 -17.62 -17.50
CA CYS A 269 5.03 -17.74 -18.77
C CYS A 269 6.24 -16.80 -18.80
N GLU A 270 7.31 -17.21 -19.48
CA GLU A 270 8.49 -16.36 -19.70
C GLU A 270 8.17 -15.17 -20.59
N ASP A 271 7.36 -15.40 -21.64
CA ASP A 271 6.94 -14.42 -22.63
C ASP A 271 5.42 -14.44 -22.84
N ASP A 272 4.93 -13.55 -23.72
CA ASP A 272 3.53 -13.53 -24.16
C ASP A 272 3.22 -14.73 -25.08
N LEU A 273 2.78 -15.81 -24.47
CA LEU A 273 2.44 -17.05 -25.18
C LEU A 273 0.99 -17.14 -25.65
N ARG A 274 0.18 -16.08 -25.59
CA ARG A 274 -1.26 -16.12 -25.95
C ARG A 274 -1.51 -16.65 -27.36
N ALA A 275 -0.71 -16.21 -28.34
CA ALA A 275 -0.84 -16.67 -29.73
C ALA A 275 -0.48 -18.16 -29.90
N GLU A 276 0.52 -18.66 -29.14
CA GLU A 276 0.93 -20.05 -29.16
C GLU A 276 -0.06 -20.96 -28.46
N ILE A 277 -0.57 -20.53 -27.30
CA ILE A 277 -1.65 -21.20 -26.58
C ILE A 277 -2.87 -21.33 -27.47
N ALA A 278 -3.31 -20.25 -28.13
CA ALA A 278 -4.44 -20.28 -29.05
C ALA A 278 -4.23 -21.28 -30.19
N ARG A 279 -3.07 -21.27 -30.84
CA ARG A 279 -2.75 -22.20 -31.95
C ARG A 279 -2.73 -23.66 -31.50
N ASN A 280 -2.23 -23.95 -30.32
CA ASN A 280 -2.11 -25.32 -29.81
C ASN A 280 -3.42 -25.88 -29.25
N LEU A 281 -4.29 -25.03 -28.72
CA LEU A 281 -5.55 -25.48 -28.11
C LEU A 281 -6.75 -25.46 -29.05
N ALA A 282 -6.89 -24.43 -29.89
CA ALA A 282 -8.04 -24.25 -30.76
C ALA A 282 -8.44 -25.46 -31.62
N PRO A 283 -7.49 -26.29 -32.17
CA PRO A 283 -7.86 -27.44 -32.98
C PRO A 283 -8.47 -28.61 -32.19
N SER A 284 -8.32 -28.64 -30.88
CA SER A 284 -8.61 -29.83 -30.06
C SER A 284 -9.55 -29.60 -28.89
N CYS A 285 -10.02 -28.37 -28.69
CA CYS A 285 -10.89 -28.01 -27.57
C CYS A 285 -11.73 -26.75 -27.84
N ALA A 286 -12.74 -26.54 -27.01
CA ALA A 286 -13.44 -25.29 -26.95
C ALA A 286 -12.63 -24.27 -26.13
N LEU A 287 -11.77 -23.50 -26.79
CA LEU A 287 -11.10 -22.36 -26.18
C LEU A 287 -12.14 -21.24 -25.99
N LEU A 288 -12.43 -20.89 -24.74
CA LEU A 288 -13.46 -19.90 -24.38
C LEU A 288 -12.84 -18.50 -24.17
N GLY A 289 -11.60 -18.45 -23.69
CA GLY A 289 -10.92 -17.17 -23.47
C GLY A 289 -9.43 -17.31 -23.19
N ILE A 290 -8.69 -16.29 -23.60
CA ILE A 290 -7.28 -16.09 -23.20
C ILE A 290 -7.12 -14.63 -22.85
N ARG A 291 -6.59 -14.34 -21.66
CA ARG A 291 -6.34 -12.98 -21.21
C ARG A 291 -5.07 -12.88 -20.39
N PHE A 292 -4.42 -11.72 -20.42
CA PHE A 292 -3.43 -11.44 -19.39
C PHE A 292 -4.11 -11.33 -18.04
N ALA A 293 -3.53 -12.01 -17.06
CA ALA A 293 -3.84 -11.80 -15.66
C ALA A 293 -2.76 -10.89 -15.06
N ALA A 294 -3.19 -9.94 -14.24
CA ALA A 294 -2.24 -9.21 -13.41
C ALA A 294 -1.63 -10.18 -12.39
N PRO A 295 -0.30 -10.18 -12.20
CA PRO A 295 0.32 -10.97 -11.14
C PRO A 295 -0.29 -10.60 -9.79
N SER A 296 -0.57 -11.59 -8.95
CA SER A 296 -1.13 -11.37 -7.62
C SER A 296 0.00 -11.20 -6.60
N LEU A 297 -0.07 -10.15 -5.80
CA LEU A 297 0.82 -10.00 -4.64
C LEU A 297 0.66 -11.15 -3.64
N ASN A 298 -0.54 -11.72 -3.52
CA ASN A 298 -0.77 -12.90 -2.67
C ASN A 298 0.03 -14.11 -3.16
N GLU A 299 0.10 -14.35 -4.47
CA GLU A 299 0.90 -15.43 -5.05
C GLU A 299 2.39 -15.20 -4.83
N VAL A 300 2.86 -13.98 -5.09
CA VAL A 300 4.26 -13.59 -4.83
C VAL A 300 4.62 -13.78 -3.35
N TYR A 301 3.73 -13.34 -2.47
CA TYR A 301 3.93 -13.45 -1.02
C TYR A 301 3.97 -14.92 -0.57
N ALA A 302 2.97 -15.71 -0.95
CA ALA A 302 2.88 -17.12 -0.58
C ALA A 302 4.13 -17.89 -1.06
N ARG A 303 4.50 -17.73 -2.33
CA ARG A 303 5.66 -18.42 -2.91
C ARG A 303 6.97 -18.04 -2.23
N PHE A 304 7.20 -16.75 -2.01
CA PHE A 304 8.43 -16.27 -1.37
C PHE A 304 8.58 -16.81 0.06
N PHE A 305 7.49 -16.82 0.84
CA PHE A 305 7.54 -17.29 2.22
C PHE A 305 7.52 -18.81 2.35
N ASP A 306 6.95 -19.56 1.40
CA ASP A 306 7.08 -21.02 1.33
C ASP A 306 8.53 -21.41 1.05
N GLU A 307 9.20 -20.78 0.07
CA GLU A 307 10.62 -21.01 -0.23
C GLU A 307 11.55 -20.69 0.96
N VAL A 308 11.24 -19.64 1.74
CA VAL A 308 12.01 -19.29 2.94
C VAL A 308 11.79 -20.32 4.06
N ARG A 309 10.59 -20.90 4.18
CA ARG A 309 10.29 -21.95 5.18
C ARG A 309 10.96 -23.26 4.84
N ASP A 310 11.03 -23.63 3.57
CA ASP A 310 11.68 -24.87 3.10
C ASP A 310 13.22 -24.80 3.15
N ALA A 311 13.77 -23.57 3.22
CA ALA A 311 15.22 -23.32 3.31
C ALA A 311 15.75 -23.21 4.77
N THR A 312 14.85 -23.27 5.80
CA THR A 312 15.22 -23.13 7.22
C THR A 312 14.99 -24.42 7.97
#